data_8475512b0a6a58a5c7d98d76fbb1862d
#
_entry.id   8475512b0a6a58a5c7d98d76fbb1862d
#
_cell.length_a   1.000
_cell.length_b   1.000
_cell.length_c   1.000
_cell.angle_alpha   90.00
_cell.angle_beta   90.00
_cell.angle_gamma   90.00
#
_symmetry.space_group_name_H-M   'P 1'
#
loop_
_entity.id
_entity.type
_entity.pdbx_description
1 polymer ?
#
loop_
_entity_poly.entity_id
_entity_poly.type
_entity_poly.pdbx_seq_one_letter_code
_entity_poly.pdbx_strand_id
1 'polypeptide(L)'
;VLDEAIRRKVFETKEEGTSGELFSMEILQQLDAVFSKMETPLLLKLHLDSRPISAELESFITALAALSDKLTMEVHNREVPESFAPCVEVCQADGSPTGLTFHGVPGGHEFTSFVIGLYNAAGPGQALDADTREKIADITKPTDIKILVTLSCTMCPDLVKAAQRIAAENPNVTAHIYDIRHFEKIKNQYNVMSVPCLVINDDIVKNKKKKI
;
A
#
# COMPACT_ATOMS: atom_id res chain seq x y z
N VAL A 1 -6.14 -12.44 20.81
CA VAL A 1 -5.59 -11.80 22.01
C VAL A 1 -4.33 -11.09 21.56
N LEU A 2 -4.35 -9.75 21.53
CA LEU A 2 -3.14 -8.96 21.27
C LEU A 2 -2.10 -9.35 22.32
N ASP A 3 -0.89 -9.67 21.87
CA ASP A 3 0.22 -9.96 22.76
C ASP A 3 0.41 -8.77 23.73
N GLU A 4 0.54 -9.07 25.03
CA GLU A 4 0.73 -8.08 26.11
C GLU A 4 1.93 -7.14 25.83
N ALA A 5 2.94 -7.65 25.12
CA ALA A 5 4.11 -6.89 24.71
C ALA A 5 3.79 -5.83 23.62
N ILE A 6 2.85 -6.12 22.72
CA ILE A 6 2.37 -5.18 21.69
C ILE A 6 1.49 -4.11 22.34
N ARG A 7 0.62 -4.52 23.27
CA ARG A 7 -0.15 -3.57 24.09
C ARG A 7 0.77 -2.62 24.86
N ARG A 8 1.83 -3.13 25.46
CA ARG A 8 2.80 -2.34 26.21
C ARG A 8 3.52 -1.33 25.30
N LYS A 9 4.00 -1.74 24.12
CA LYS A 9 4.63 -0.81 23.16
C LYS A 9 3.69 0.28 22.65
N VAL A 10 2.43 -0.04 22.38
CA VAL A 10 1.42 0.95 21.95
C VAL A 10 1.02 1.90 23.09
N PHE A 11 1.10 1.44 24.36
CA PHE A 11 0.77 2.25 25.54
C PHE A 11 1.98 2.96 26.17
N GLU A 12 3.21 2.46 26.04
CA GLU A 12 4.42 3.13 26.54
C GLU A 12 4.82 4.37 25.72
N THR A 13 4.37 4.48 24.46
CA THR A 13 4.45 5.74 23.68
C THR A 13 3.50 6.83 24.20
N LYS A 14 2.69 6.55 25.21
CA LYS A 14 1.77 7.51 25.83
C LYS A 14 2.43 8.49 26.82
N GLU A 15 3.66 8.27 27.25
CA GLU A 15 4.29 9.12 28.27
C GLU A 15 5.18 10.24 27.71
N GLU A 16 5.43 10.28 26.39
CA GLU A 16 6.13 11.40 25.75
C GLU A 16 5.23 12.06 24.69
N GLY A 17 4.40 12.98 25.15
CA GLY A 17 3.84 14.11 24.37
C GLY A 17 3.11 13.81 23.05
N THR A 18 1.77 13.81 23.05
CA THR A 18 0.89 14.06 21.89
C THR A 18 1.01 13.10 20.68
N SER A 19 0.72 11.82 20.84
CA SER A 19 0.17 11.02 19.75
C SER A 19 -1.22 10.52 20.17
N GLY A 20 -2.27 11.21 19.68
CA GLY A 20 -3.63 10.65 19.69
C GLY A 20 -3.60 9.25 19.06
N GLU A 21 -4.40 8.33 19.57
CA GLU A 21 -4.48 6.96 19.04
C GLU A 21 -4.70 7.00 17.53
N LEU A 22 -3.65 6.68 16.76
CA LEU A 22 -3.73 6.61 15.29
C LEU A 22 -4.73 5.55 14.82
N PHE A 23 -4.98 4.53 15.68
CA PHE A 23 -5.89 3.44 15.38
C PHE A 23 -6.86 3.22 16.54
N SER A 24 -8.16 3.15 16.26
CA SER A 24 -9.16 2.78 17.27
C SER A 24 -9.00 1.31 17.68
N MET A 25 -9.58 0.94 18.85
CA MET A 25 -9.56 -0.45 19.33
C MET A 25 -10.18 -1.44 18.32
N GLU A 26 -11.20 -1.02 17.58
CA GLU A 26 -11.83 -1.85 16.54
C GLU A 26 -10.88 -2.09 15.38
N ILE A 27 -10.16 -1.05 14.94
CA ILE A 27 -9.13 -1.16 13.90
C ILE A 27 -7.98 -2.06 14.36
N LEU A 28 -7.52 -1.92 15.61
CA LEU A 28 -6.46 -2.77 16.18
C LEU A 28 -6.84 -4.25 16.17
N GLN A 29 -8.10 -4.59 16.50
CA GLN A 29 -8.58 -5.96 16.44
C GLN A 29 -8.64 -6.51 15.01
N GLN A 30 -9.04 -5.67 14.05
CA GLN A 30 -9.05 -6.05 12.63
C GLN A 30 -7.64 -6.27 12.08
N LEU A 31 -6.69 -5.41 12.46
CA LEU A 31 -5.28 -5.54 12.06
C LEU A 31 -4.66 -6.81 12.63
N ASP A 32 -4.89 -7.11 13.92
CA ASP A 32 -4.42 -8.34 14.54
C ASP A 32 -4.97 -9.58 13.82
N ALA A 33 -6.26 -9.57 13.47
CA ALA A 33 -6.89 -10.66 12.72
C ALA A 33 -6.30 -10.86 11.30
N VAL A 34 -5.80 -9.81 10.67
CA VAL A 34 -5.13 -9.89 9.36
C VAL A 34 -3.68 -10.31 9.51
N PHE A 35 -2.92 -9.64 10.40
CA PHE A 35 -1.49 -9.88 10.54
C PHE A 35 -1.18 -11.26 11.11
N SER A 36 -2.03 -11.79 12.00
CA SER A 36 -1.89 -13.18 12.50
C SER A 36 -1.96 -14.25 11.40
N LYS A 37 -2.62 -13.95 10.27
CA LYS A 37 -2.75 -14.85 9.12
C LYS A 37 -1.62 -14.73 8.09
N MET A 38 -0.78 -13.71 8.19
CA MET A 38 0.34 -13.54 7.29
C MET A 38 1.34 -14.71 7.46
N GLU A 39 1.83 -15.26 6.36
CA GLU A 39 2.73 -16.42 6.36
C GLU A 39 4.20 -16.00 6.44
N THR A 40 4.56 -14.91 5.75
CA THR A 40 5.94 -14.40 5.70
C THR A 40 6.04 -12.99 6.26
N PRO A 41 7.17 -12.63 6.91
CA PRO A 41 7.41 -11.27 7.33
C PRO A 41 7.68 -10.35 6.13
N LEU A 42 7.34 -9.08 6.28
CA LEU A 42 7.54 -8.02 5.30
C LEU A 42 8.42 -6.91 5.85
N LEU A 43 9.17 -6.29 4.95
CA LEU A 43 9.93 -5.07 5.18
C LEU A 43 9.25 -3.90 4.44
N LEU A 44 8.88 -2.87 5.19
CA LEU A 44 8.29 -1.63 4.67
C LEU A 44 9.41 -0.60 4.47
N LYS A 45 9.87 -0.41 3.23
CA LYS A 45 10.89 0.58 2.90
C LYS A 45 10.27 1.94 2.65
N LEU A 46 10.69 2.93 3.42
CA LEU A 46 10.24 4.31 3.26
C LEU A 46 11.24 5.08 2.40
N HIS A 47 10.74 5.66 1.33
CA HIS A 47 11.46 6.66 0.54
C HIS A 47 10.87 8.02 0.89
N LEU A 48 11.62 8.84 1.59
CA LEU A 48 11.16 10.13 2.12
C LEU A 48 11.83 11.28 1.38
N ASP A 49 11.16 12.44 1.40
CA ASP A 49 11.68 13.71 0.92
C ASP A 49 11.47 14.81 1.97
N SER A 50 11.73 16.07 1.62
CA SER A 50 11.62 17.20 2.53
C SER A 50 10.19 17.70 2.77
N ARG A 51 9.17 17.13 2.13
CA ARG A 51 7.78 17.55 2.28
C ARG A 51 7.20 17.08 3.62
N PRO A 52 6.28 17.86 4.25
CA PRO A 52 5.66 17.48 5.53
C PRO A 52 4.99 16.10 5.54
N ILE A 53 4.42 15.70 4.40
CA ILE A 53 3.79 14.38 4.24
C ILE A 53 4.76 13.21 4.45
N SER A 54 6.07 13.42 4.29
CA SER A 54 7.10 12.42 4.59
C SER A 54 7.12 12.08 6.08
N ALA A 55 7.02 13.07 6.96
CA ALA A 55 6.96 12.84 8.40
C ALA A 55 5.64 12.15 8.82
N GLU A 56 4.53 12.49 8.16
CA GLU A 56 3.25 11.80 8.37
C GLU A 56 3.32 10.33 7.97
N LEU A 57 3.92 10.04 6.80
CA LEU A 57 4.12 8.67 6.32
C LEU A 57 5.01 7.86 7.28
N GLU A 58 6.13 8.44 7.72
CA GLU A 58 7.05 7.79 8.66
C GLU A 58 6.34 7.46 9.97
N SER A 59 5.63 8.43 10.56
CA SER A 59 4.87 8.20 11.80
C SER A 59 3.80 7.12 11.62
N PHE A 60 3.08 7.15 10.51
CA PHE A 60 2.02 6.18 10.21
C PHE A 60 2.57 4.76 10.06
N ILE A 61 3.62 4.57 9.28
CA ILE A 61 4.22 3.26 9.04
C ILE A 61 4.93 2.73 10.29
N THR A 62 5.58 3.60 11.08
CA THR A 62 6.17 3.22 12.37
C THR A 62 5.11 2.67 13.30
N ALA A 63 3.97 3.35 13.43
CA ALA A 63 2.86 2.89 14.26
C ALA A 63 2.26 1.58 13.75
N LEU A 64 2.12 1.42 12.43
CA LEU A 64 1.59 0.20 11.82
C LEU A 64 2.55 -1.00 12.01
N ALA A 65 3.85 -0.80 11.78
CA ALA A 65 4.85 -1.85 11.93
C ALA A 65 4.99 -2.32 13.38
N ALA A 66 4.77 -1.43 14.35
CA ALA A 66 4.80 -1.79 15.78
C ALA A 66 3.66 -2.73 16.21
N LEU A 67 2.64 -2.96 15.36
CA LEU A 67 1.49 -3.81 15.69
C LEU A 67 1.74 -5.30 15.41
N SER A 68 2.82 -5.67 14.72
CA SER A 68 3.11 -7.07 14.39
C SER A 68 4.62 -7.32 14.29
N ASP A 69 5.06 -8.45 14.80
CA ASP A 69 6.43 -8.97 14.63
C ASP A 69 6.75 -9.37 13.17
N LYS A 70 5.72 -9.49 12.34
CA LYS A 70 5.84 -9.78 10.91
C LYS A 70 6.04 -8.52 10.04
N LEU A 71 6.02 -7.34 10.64
CA LEU A 71 6.27 -6.08 9.95
C LEU A 71 7.50 -5.41 10.52
N THR A 72 8.45 -5.10 9.66
CA THR A 72 9.60 -4.25 9.97
C THR A 72 9.60 -3.06 9.03
N MET A 73 10.24 -1.97 9.44
CA MET A 73 10.40 -0.81 8.57
C MET A 73 11.83 -0.31 8.55
N GLU A 74 12.22 0.29 7.45
CA GLU A 74 13.47 1.03 7.33
C GLU A 74 13.26 2.30 6.49
N VAL A 75 14.00 3.36 6.82
CA VAL A 75 14.09 4.56 5.98
C VAL A 75 15.23 4.36 5.00
N HIS A 76 14.92 4.37 3.72
CA HIS A 76 15.90 4.22 2.65
C HIS A 76 16.42 5.60 2.24
N ASN A 77 17.64 5.92 2.71
CA ASN A 77 18.31 7.21 2.47
C ASN A 77 18.94 7.24 1.05
N ARG A 78 18.11 7.15 0.02
CA ARG A 78 18.55 7.26 -1.37
C ARG A 78 17.79 8.41 -2.02
N GLU A 79 18.50 9.25 -2.75
CA GLU A 79 17.83 10.25 -3.58
C GLU A 79 16.93 9.55 -4.61
N VAL A 80 15.64 9.87 -4.56
CA VAL A 80 14.63 9.40 -5.50
C VAL A 80 13.91 10.60 -6.11
N PRO A 81 13.38 10.47 -7.33
CA PRO A 81 12.63 11.56 -7.96
C PRO A 81 11.44 12.00 -7.09
N GLU A 82 11.13 13.29 -7.08
CA GLU A 82 9.95 13.87 -6.40
C GLU A 82 8.63 13.24 -6.85
N SER A 83 8.59 12.67 -8.05
CA SER A 83 7.44 11.92 -8.56
C SER A 83 7.32 10.52 -7.93
N PHE A 84 8.33 10.05 -7.20
CA PHE A 84 8.36 8.76 -6.53
C PHE A 84 8.16 8.89 -5.02
N ALA A 85 8.93 9.73 -4.33
CA ALA A 85 8.79 9.97 -2.89
C ALA A 85 7.70 11.03 -2.61
N PRO A 86 7.10 11.02 -1.38
CA PRO A 86 7.28 9.99 -0.37
C PRO A 86 6.43 8.77 -0.66
N CYS A 87 6.98 7.60 -0.39
CA CYS A 87 6.24 6.36 -0.56
C CYS A 87 6.72 5.26 0.40
N VAL A 88 5.87 4.25 0.57
CA VAL A 88 6.22 2.98 1.19
C VAL A 88 6.26 1.89 0.12
N GLU A 89 7.41 1.28 -0.06
CA GLU A 89 7.63 0.11 -0.90
C GLU A 89 7.53 -1.14 -0.01
N VAL A 90 6.67 -2.08 -0.39
CA VAL A 90 6.52 -3.34 0.32
C VAL A 90 7.51 -4.35 -0.23
N CYS A 91 8.37 -4.86 0.65
CA CYS A 91 9.40 -5.85 0.30
C CYS A 91 9.23 -7.13 1.12
N GLN A 92 9.79 -8.23 0.63
CA GLN A 92 10.03 -9.42 1.43
C GLN A 92 11.07 -9.12 2.51
N ALA A 93 11.21 -9.98 3.52
CA ALA A 93 12.14 -9.78 4.62
C ALA A 93 13.62 -9.68 4.16
N ASP A 94 13.97 -10.25 3.03
CA ASP A 94 15.31 -10.17 2.42
C ASP A 94 15.55 -8.87 1.63
N GLY A 95 14.54 -8.00 1.58
CA GLY A 95 14.57 -6.72 0.87
C GLY A 95 14.19 -6.79 -0.61
N SER A 96 13.86 -7.97 -1.14
CA SER A 96 13.36 -8.10 -2.51
C SER A 96 11.97 -7.46 -2.66
N PRO A 97 11.70 -6.72 -3.75
CA PRO A 97 10.43 -6.04 -3.92
C PRO A 97 9.28 -7.03 -4.17
N THR A 98 8.12 -6.75 -3.61
CA THR A 98 6.88 -7.51 -3.88
C THR A 98 6.10 -6.96 -5.08
N GLY A 99 6.55 -5.84 -5.65
CA GLY A 99 5.83 -5.12 -6.67
C GLY A 99 4.79 -4.12 -6.15
N LEU A 100 4.60 -4.00 -4.83
CA LEU A 100 3.62 -3.08 -4.23
C LEU A 100 4.29 -1.82 -3.71
N THR A 101 3.80 -0.65 -4.15
CA THR A 101 4.23 0.66 -3.65
C THR A 101 3.04 1.58 -3.46
N PHE A 102 2.96 2.25 -2.31
CA PHE A 102 1.97 3.29 -2.06
C PHE A 102 2.66 4.66 -1.93
N HIS A 103 2.30 5.59 -2.78
CA HIS A 103 2.83 6.95 -2.83
C HIS A 103 1.92 7.91 -2.05
N GLY A 104 2.44 8.44 -0.96
CA GLY A 104 1.73 9.18 0.07
C GLY A 104 1.42 8.32 1.30
N VAL A 105 0.56 8.80 2.19
CA VAL A 105 0.12 8.06 3.39
C VAL A 105 -1.07 7.16 3.04
N PRO A 106 -1.00 5.84 3.26
CA PRO A 106 -2.11 4.93 2.95
C PRO A 106 -3.22 5.01 4.01
N GLY A 107 -3.91 6.14 4.04
CA GLY A 107 -4.99 6.45 4.99
C GLY A 107 -6.38 6.51 4.33
N GLY A 108 -7.37 7.01 5.07
CA GLY A 108 -8.74 7.15 4.58
C GLY A 108 -9.32 5.85 4.04
N HIS A 109 -9.99 5.91 2.89
CA HIS A 109 -10.55 4.71 2.25
C HIS A 109 -9.49 3.73 1.74
N GLU A 110 -8.24 4.17 1.53
CA GLU A 110 -7.14 3.30 1.08
C GLU A 110 -6.42 2.58 2.22
N PHE A 111 -6.74 2.85 3.47
CA PHE A 111 -6.13 2.14 4.61
C PHE A 111 -6.39 0.63 4.53
N THR A 112 -7.65 0.24 4.35
CA THR A 112 -8.02 -1.18 4.25
C THR A 112 -7.41 -1.84 3.01
N SER A 113 -7.39 -1.16 1.86
CA SER A 113 -6.78 -1.71 0.64
C SER A 113 -5.28 -1.91 0.81
N PHE A 114 -4.58 -1.01 1.50
CA PHE A 114 -3.16 -1.15 1.81
C PHE A 114 -2.89 -2.36 2.73
N VAL A 115 -3.66 -2.51 3.81
CA VAL A 115 -3.55 -3.65 4.74
C VAL A 115 -3.80 -4.99 4.02
N ILE A 116 -4.80 -5.04 3.13
CA ILE A 116 -5.05 -6.22 2.29
C ILE A 116 -3.90 -6.46 1.31
N GLY A 117 -3.27 -5.41 0.80
CA GLY A 117 -2.05 -5.50 0.00
C GLY A 117 -0.90 -6.18 0.77
N LEU A 118 -0.67 -5.81 2.02
CA LEU A 118 0.31 -6.47 2.89
C LEU A 118 -0.02 -7.97 3.05
N TYR A 119 -1.28 -8.30 3.32
CA TYR A 119 -1.73 -9.68 3.44
C TYR A 119 -1.53 -10.47 2.13
N ASN A 120 -1.77 -9.85 0.97
CA ASN A 120 -1.53 -10.47 -0.33
C ASN A 120 -0.03 -10.73 -0.58
N ALA A 121 0.83 -9.79 -0.17
CA ALA A 121 2.28 -9.90 -0.35
C ALA A 121 2.92 -10.92 0.60
N ALA A 122 2.39 -11.04 1.83
CA ALA A 122 2.91 -11.96 2.85
C ALA A 122 2.35 -13.39 2.71
N GLY A 123 1.29 -13.57 1.92
CA GLY A 123 0.53 -14.82 1.83
C GLY A 123 -0.35 -15.10 3.07
N PRO A 124 -1.33 -15.98 2.91
CA PRO A 124 -1.73 -16.69 1.68
C PRO A 124 -2.43 -15.78 0.68
N GLY A 125 -2.79 -14.54 1.09
CA GLY A 125 -3.48 -13.56 0.27
C GLY A 125 -4.97 -13.88 0.04
N GLN A 126 -5.65 -12.97 -0.66
CA GLN A 126 -7.04 -13.16 -1.04
C GLN A 126 -7.17 -14.34 -2.01
N ALA A 127 -8.21 -15.15 -1.84
CA ALA A 127 -8.49 -16.27 -2.72
C ALA A 127 -8.69 -15.81 -4.18
N LEU A 128 -8.13 -16.57 -5.11
CA LEU A 128 -8.32 -16.42 -6.54
C LEU A 128 -8.92 -17.72 -7.09
N ASP A 129 -9.90 -17.59 -7.97
CA ASP A 129 -10.36 -18.74 -8.76
C ASP A 129 -9.28 -19.16 -9.78
N ALA A 130 -9.39 -20.39 -10.29
CA ALA A 130 -8.38 -20.99 -11.16
C ALA A 130 -8.21 -20.20 -12.49
N ASP A 131 -9.30 -19.73 -13.09
CA ASP A 131 -9.30 -18.96 -14.34
C ASP A 131 -8.60 -17.62 -14.18
N THR A 132 -8.87 -16.89 -13.08
CA THR A 132 -8.21 -15.64 -12.74
C THR A 132 -6.72 -15.86 -12.49
N ARG A 133 -6.34 -16.91 -11.76
CA ARG A 133 -4.92 -17.25 -11.50
C ARG A 133 -4.18 -17.57 -12.78
N GLU A 134 -4.77 -18.32 -13.69
CA GLU A 134 -4.19 -18.64 -15.00
C GLU A 134 -3.96 -17.37 -15.84
N LYS A 135 -4.97 -16.48 -15.90
CA LYS A 135 -4.83 -15.19 -16.60
C LYS A 135 -3.74 -14.30 -16.02
N ILE A 136 -3.55 -14.29 -14.70
CA ILE A 136 -2.47 -13.55 -14.07
C ILE A 136 -1.11 -14.19 -14.44
N ALA A 137 -1.01 -15.51 -14.43
CA ALA A 137 0.22 -16.23 -14.78
C ALA A 137 0.63 -16.01 -16.26
N ASP A 138 -0.32 -15.76 -17.14
CA ASP A 138 -0.07 -15.46 -18.56
C ASP A 138 0.56 -14.08 -18.80
N ILE A 139 0.69 -13.23 -17.78
CA ILE A 139 1.40 -11.95 -17.88
C ILE A 139 2.90 -12.22 -17.86
N THR A 140 3.50 -12.39 -19.02
CA THR A 140 4.92 -12.74 -19.19
C THR A 140 5.84 -11.54 -19.44
N LYS A 141 5.26 -10.35 -19.69
CA LYS A 141 6.01 -9.11 -19.91
C LYS A 141 5.97 -8.21 -18.69
N PRO A 142 7.03 -7.44 -18.43
CA PRO A 142 6.98 -6.41 -17.40
C PRO A 142 5.75 -5.52 -17.58
N THR A 143 4.94 -5.42 -16.55
CA THR A 143 3.68 -4.68 -16.55
C THR A 143 3.63 -3.78 -15.33
N ASP A 144 3.61 -2.48 -15.58
CA ASP A 144 3.50 -1.45 -14.56
C ASP A 144 2.06 -0.95 -14.49
N ILE A 145 1.42 -1.14 -13.33
CA ILE A 145 0.06 -0.68 -13.06
C ILE A 145 0.16 0.53 -12.11
N LYS A 146 -0.35 1.67 -12.55
CA LYS A 146 -0.53 2.84 -11.68
C LYS A 146 -2.01 3.08 -11.45
N ILE A 147 -2.40 3.21 -10.19
CA ILE A 147 -3.75 3.63 -9.80
C ILE A 147 -3.65 4.98 -9.13
N LEU A 148 -4.29 5.98 -9.74
CA LEU A 148 -4.33 7.31 -9.21
C LEU A 148 -5.63 7.48 -8.43
N VAL A 149 -5.51 7.83 -7.15
CA VAL A 149 -6.60 7.86 -6.17
C VAL A 149 -6.65 9.19 -5.42
N THR A 150 -7.70 9.37 -4.64
CA THR A 150 -7.74 10.28 -3.48
C THR A 150 -8.23 9.49 -2.28
N LEU A 151 -7.78 9.83 -1.08
CA LEU A 151 -8.14 9.09 0.14
C LEU A 151 -9.63 9.19 0.51
N SER A 152 -10.38 10.12 -0.10
CA SER A 152 -11.84 10.26 0.05
C SER A 152 -12.66 9.50 -1.01
N CYS A 153 -12.00 8.83 -1.96
CA CYS A 153 -12.65 8.11 -3.05
C CYS A 153 -13.18 6.76 -2.56
N THR A 154 -14.50 6.59 -2.53
CA THR A 154 -15.14 5.35 -2.07
C THR A 154 -15.07 4.19 -3.07
N MET A 155 -14.82 4.49 -4.36
CA MET A 155 -14.75 3.48 -5.44
C MET A 155 -13.31 3.04 -5.75
N CYS A 156 -12.32 3.76 -5.23
CA CYS A 156 -10.90 3.46 -5.51
C CYS A 156 -10.41 2.15 -4.88
N PRO A 157 -10.77 1.78 -3.63
CA PRO A 157 -10.21 0.63 -2.93
C PRO A 157 -10.37 -0.70 -3.65
N ASP A 158 -11.46 -0.92 -4.39
CA ASP A 158 -11.66 -2.20 -5.09
C ASP A 158 -10.68 -2.38 -6.24
N LEU A 159 -10.41 -1.30 -7.00
CA LEU A 159 -9.41 -1.33 -8.07
C LEU A 159 -7.99 -1.47 -7.50
N VAL A 160 -7.70 -0.79 -6.40
CA VAL A 160 -6.41 -0.86 -5.70
C VAL A 160 -6.15 -2.28 -5.21
N LYS A 161 -7.11 -2.91 -4.52
CA LYS A 161 -6.99 -4.31 -4.06
C LYS A 161 -6.73 -5.27 -5.22
N ALA A 162 -7.44 -5.10 -6.35
CA ALA A 162 -7.25 -5.93 -7.53
C ALA A 162 -5.84 -5.80 -8.12
N ALA A 163 -5.34 -4.56 -8.30
CA ALA A 163 -4.00 -4.32 -8.83
C ALA A 163 -2.91 -4.89 -7.91
N GLN A 164 -3.03 -4.67 -6.60
CA GLN A 164 -2.10 -5.22 -5.60
C GLN A 164 -2.13 -6.75 -5.57
N ARG A 165 -3.33 -7.36 -5.73
CA ARG A 165 -3.44 -8.82 -5.77
C ARG A 165 -2.74 -9.41 -6.99
N ILE A 166 -2.86 -8.77 -8.15
CA ILE A 166 -2.17 -9.19 -9.39
C ILE A 166 -0.65 -9.08 -9.21
N ALA A 167 -0.16 -7.95 -8.69
CA ALA A 167 1.27 -7.75 -8.47
C ALA A 167 1.85 -8.75 -7.45
N ALA A 168 1.13 -9.05 -6.37
CA ALA A 168 1.56 -10.04 -5.38
C ALA A 168 1.59 -11.48 -5.93
N GLU A 169 0.80 -11.80 -6.96
CA GLU A 169 0.74 -13.12 -7.58
C GLU A 169 1.75 -13.30 -8.72
N ASN A 170 2.15 -12.21 -9.42
CA ASN A 170 3.01 -12.29 -10.59
C ASN A 170 4.19 -11.31 -10.50
N PRO A 171 5.45 -11.81 -10.45
CA PRO A 171 6.64 -10.98 -10.31
C PRO A 171 6.93 -10.06 -11.52
N ASN A 172 6.26 -10.26 -12.66
CA ASN A 172 6.35 -9.34 -13.79
C ASN A 172 5.47 -8.10 -13.63
N VAL A 173 4.64 -8.03 -12.59
CA VAL A 173 3.69 -6.94 -12.38
C VAL A 173 4.10 -6.08 -11.21
N THR A 174 4.08 -4.75 -11.39
CA THR A 174 4.15 -3.78 -10.29
C THR A 174 2.84 -3.02 -10.16
N ALA A 175 2.47 -2.66 -8.93
CA ALA A 175 1.30 -1.85 -8.62
C ALA A 175 1.73 -0.63 -7.80
N HIS A 176 1.62 0.53 -8.40
CA HIS A 176 1.91 1.83 -7.81
C HIS A 176 0.62 2.59 -7.55
N ILE A 177 0.32 2.88 -6.29
CA ILE A 177 -0.88 3.62 -5.89
C ILE A 177 -0.47 5.04 -5.52
N TYR A 178 -1.05 6.05 -6.16
CA TYR A 178 -0.72 7.46 -5.97
C TYR A 178 -1.89 8.24 -5.38
N ASP A 179 -1.70 8.85 -4.21
CA ASP A 179 -2.62 9.91 -3.75
C ASP A 179 -2.32 11.21 -4.51
N ILE A 180 -3.09 11.48 -5.55
CA ILE A 180 -2.85 12.60 -6.47
C ILE A 180 -2.87 13.98 -5.82
N ARG A 181 -3.31 14.10 -4.56
CA ARG A 181 -3.24 15.37 -3.82
C ARG A 181 -1.79 15.79 -3.51
N HIS A 182 -0.87 14.82 -3.49
CA HIS A 182 0.54 15.03 -3.18
C HIS A 182 1.47 14.78 -4.38
N PHE A 183 0.93 14.33 -5.52
CA PHE A 183 1.69 13.97 -6.72
C PHE A 183 1.14 14.69 -7.95
N GLU A 184 1.22 16.02 -7.94
CA GLU A 184 0.69 16.87 -9.00
C GLU A 184 1.36 16.60 -10.36
N LYS A 185 2.66 16.30 -10.37
CA LYS A 185 3.39 15.96 -11.61
C LYS A 185 2.78 14.72 -12.28
N ILE A 186 2.49 13.67 -11.52
CA ILE A 186 1.86 12.44 -12.01
C ILE A 186 0.42 12.72 -12.47
N LYS A 187 -0.34 13.49 -11.68
CA LYS A 187 -1.70 13.92 -12.05
C LYS A 187 -1.71 14.64 -13.39
N ASN A 188 -0.78 15.55 -13.61
CA ASN A 188 -0.70 16.34 -14.83
C ASN A 188 -0.18 15.52 -16.01
N GLN A 189 0.82 14.63 -15.79
CA GLN A 189 1.35 13.73 -16.81
C GLN A 189 0.24 12.92 -17.49
N TYR A 190 -0.69 12.39 -16.70
CA TYR A 190 -1.81 11.58 -17.22
C TYR A 190 -3.10 12.38 -17.39
N ASN A 191 -3.07 13.72 -17.23
CA ASN A 191 -4.24 14.59 -17.36
C ASN A 191 -5.48 14.03 -16.61
N VAL A 192 -5.28 13.68 -15.32
CA VAL A 192 -6.30 12.98 -14.50
C VAL A 192 -7.47 13.91 -14.19
N MET A 193 -8.62 13.62 -14.75
CA MET A 193 -9.87 14.37 -14.57
C MET A 193 -10.78 13.78 -13.48
N SER A 194 -10.61 12.49 -13.18
CA SER A 194 -11.40 11.78 -12.16
C SER A 194 -10.62 10.58 -11.62
N VAL A 195 -11.00 10.14 -10.42
CA VAL A 195 -10.44 8.95 -9.76
C VAL A 195 -11.54 7.89 -9.55
N PRO A 196 -11.18 6.59 -9.53
CA PRO A 196 -9.84 6.07 -9.82
C PRO A 196 -9.44 6.25 -11.29
N CYS A 197 -8.16 6.52 -11.54
CA CYS A 197 -7.59 6.50 -12.87
C CYS A 197 -6.58 5.37 -12.97
N LEU A 198 -6.81 4.44 -13.92
CA LEU A 198 -5.95 3.29 -14.17
C LEU A 198 -5.02 3.59 -15.33
N VAL A 199 -3.73 3.39 -15.11
CA VAL A 199 -2.68 3.50 -16.13
C VAL A 199 -1.91 2.18 -16.17
N ILE A 200 -1.70 1.63 -17.34
CA ILE A 200 -0.91 0.40 -17.55
C ILE A 200 0.17 0.70 -18.59
N ASN A 201 1.44 0.52 -18.20
CA ASN A 201 2.60 0.81 -19.04
C ASN A 201 2.53 2.21 -19.68
N ASP A 202 2.19 3.20 -18.85
CA ASP A 202 2.00 4.61 -19.21
C ASP A 202 0.79 4.94 -20.12
N ASP A 203 -0.02 3.93 -20.46
CA ASP A 203 -1.26 4.12 -21.21
C ASP A 203 -2.48 4.18 -20.27
N ILE A 204 -3.29 5.24 -20.39
CA ILE A 204 -4.53 5.38 -19.61
C ILE A 204 -5.57 4.38 -20.11
N VAL A 205 -6.05 3.53 -19.20
CA VAL A 205 -7.14 2.59 -19.50
C VAL A 205 -8.47 3.34 -19.46
N LYS A 206 -8.99 3.67 -20.64
CA LYS A 206 -10.31 4.30 -20.76
C LYS A 206 -11.39 3.24 -20.59
N ASN A 207 -12.29 3.43 -19.61
CA ASN A 207 -13.51 2.65 -19.57
C ASN A 207 -14.29 2.85 -20.88
N LYS A 208 -14.29 1.88 -21.76
CA LYS A 208 -15.21 1.86 -22.89
C LYS A 208 -16.61 1.69 -22.30
N LYS A 209 -17.34 2.79 -22.05
CA LYS A 209 -18.76 2.71 -21.84
C LYS A 209 -19.33 1.96 -23.04
N LYS A 210 -19.82 0.72 -22.84
CA LYS A 210 -20.69 0.09 -23.84
C LYS A 210 -21.83 1.07 -24.07
N LYS A 211 -21.90 1.65 -25.28
CA LYS A 211 -23.14 2.30 -25.72
C LYS A 211 -24.19 1.20 -25.75
N ILE A 212 -25.17 1.33 -24.86
CA ILE A 212 -26.42 0.57 -24.89
C ILE A 212 -27.21 1.05 -26.11
#